data_f44f2c02422df57a91bbf6611e2d9685
#
_entry.id   f44f2c02422df57a91bbf6611e2d9685
#
_cell.length_a   1.000
_cell.length_b   1.000
_cell.length_c   1.000
_cell.angle_alpha   90.00
_cell.angle_beta   90.00
_cell.angle_gamma   90.00
#
_symmetry.space_group_name_H-M   'P 1'
#
loop_
_entity.id
_entity.type
_entity.pdbx_description
1 polymer ?
#
loop_
_entity_poly.entity_id
_entity_poly.type
_entity_poly.pdbx_seq_one_letter_code
_entity_poly.pdbx_strand_id
1 'polypeptide(L)'
;MKKTETNTSRRSLLKGVSALTAMLGAGLTFSAHAAEVDHSKMNHDLPIDPKLEELMDYVLECIKMAEICQQHSMHMFQMGDTKLADCAIATQELLVVSKALLTLTANNSKHLKDYLTVVVDITESCAEECEKFADDHIQCKDSAEACNDAVEFYKEFLELNKKA
;
A
#
# COMPACT_ATOMS: atom_id res chain seq x y z
N MET A 1 32.62 39.29 14.17
CA MET A 1 32.73 38.33 13.05
C MET A 1 31.35 37.85 12.69
N LYS A 2 30.76 38.31 11.55
CA LYS A 2 29.45 37.94 11.08
C LYS A 2 29.58 36.69 10.21
N LYS A 3 28.96 35.56 10.61
CA LYS A 3 28.80 34.37 9.75
C LYS A 3 27.60 34.63 8.81
N THR A 4 27.91 34.69 7.53
CA THR A 4 26.91 34.77 6.48
C THR A 4 26.51 33.34 6.14
N GLU A 5 25.29 32.92 6.51
CA GLU A 5 24.70 31.68 6.08
C GLU A 5 24.10 31.87 4.66
N THR A 6 24.67 31.23 3.68
CA THR A 6 24.15 31.18 2.32
C THR A 6 23.01 30.16 2.24
N ASN A 7 21.79 30.65 2.33
CA ASN A 7 20.59 29.85 2.08
C ASN A 7 20.42 29.64 0.57
N THR A 8 21.00 28.56 0.07
CA THR A 8 20.86 28.19 -1.35
C THR A 8 19.54 27.48 -1.56
N SER A 9 18.55 28.25 -1.96
CA SER A 9 17.21 27.73 -2.28
C SER A 9 17.27 26.71 -3.40
N ARG A 10 16.59 25.55 -3.22
CA ARG A 10 16.46 24.46 -4.19
C ARG A 10 15.90 24.92 -5.57
N ARG A 11 15.30 26.09 -5.62
CA ARG A 11 14.83 26.73 -6.87
C ARG A 11 15.94 27.28 -7.75
N SER A 12 17.15 27.54 -7.22
CA SER A 12 18.27 28.06 -8.01
C SER A 12 18.98 26.97 -8.81
N LEU A 13 18.86 25.69 -8.43
CA LEU A 13 19.50 24.57 -9.13
C LEU A 13 18.78 24.22 -10.46
N LEU A 14 17.51 24.58 -10.61
CA LEU A 14 16.76 24.30 -11.84
C LEU A 14 16.95 25.33 -12.96
N LYS A 15 17.58 26.47 -12.69
CA LYS A 15 17.84 27.53 -13.68
C LYS A 15 19.19 27.43 -14.39
N GLY A 16 20.05 26.47 -13.99
CA GLY A 16 21.41 26.33 -14.52
C GLY A 16 21.60 25.38 -15.68
N VAL A 17 20.55 24.67 -16.14
CA VAL A 17 20.70 23.59 -17.15
C VAL A 17 20.30 24.01 -18.56
N SER A 18 19.85 25.26 -18.78
CA SER A 18 19.29 25.71 -20.07
C SER A 18 20.30 26.46 -21.00
N ALA A 19 21.60 26.43 -20.73
CA ALA A 19 22.54 27.26 -21.49
C ALA A 19 23.76 26.49 -22.05
N LEU A 20 23.64 25.20 -22.39
CA LEU A 20 24.75 24.48 -23.03
C LEU A 20 24.34 23.51 -24.14
N THR A 21 23.41 23.92 -25.02
CA THR A 21 23.09 23.16 -26.22
C THR A 21 23.03 24.06 -27.46
N ALA A 22 24.12 24.79 -27.71
CA ALA A 22 24.31 25.44 -28.99
C ALA A 22 25.83 25.45 -29.31
N MET A 23 26.39 24.34 -29.72
CA MET A 23 27.52 24.20 -30.64
C MET A 23 27.97 22.73 -30.65
N LEU A 24 27.58 22.04 -31.70
CA LEU A 24 28.40 21.12 -32.51
C LEU A 24 27.45 20.43 -33.51
N GLY A 25 27.25 21.12 -34.62
CA GLY A 25 26.77 20.48 -35.83
C GLY A 25 27.90 19.63 -36.44
N ALA A 26 27.84 18.34 -36.17
CA ALA A 26 28.50 17.34 -37.00
C ALA A 26 27.72 16.03 -36.81
N GLY A 27 27.08 15.62 -37.89
CA GLY A 27 26.13 14.50 -37.97
C GLY A 27 26.61 13.19 -37.36
N LEU A 28 26.00 12.90 -36.24
CA LEU A 28 25.81 11.53 -35.78
C LEU A 28 24.31 11.35 -35.65
N THR A 29 23.69 10.92 -36.74
CA THR A 29 22.34 10.36 -36.69
C THR A 29 22.44 9.04 -35.88
N PHE A 30 22.23 9.13 -34.56
CA PHE A 30 21.85 7.97 -33.80
C PHE A 30 20.46 7.56 -34.28
N SER A 31 20.42 6.68 -35.29
CA SER A 31 19.22 5.89 -35.52
C SER A 31 19.00 5.03 -34.30
N ALA A 32 18.24 5.55 -33.34
CA ALA A 32 17.61 4.69 -32.34
C ALA A 32 16.65 3.77 -33.12
N HIS A 33 17.14 2.62 -33.56
CA HIS A 33 16.27 1.51 -33.91
C HIS A 33 15.65 1.06 -32.60
N ALA A 34 14.54 1.71 -32.23
CA ALA A 34 13.60 1.06 -31.36
C ALA A 34 13.16 -0.17 -32.15
N ALA A 35 13.62 -1.36 -31.74
CA ALA A 35 13.07 -2.58 -32.25
C ALA A 35 11.57 -2.51 -32.02
N GLU A 36 10.80 -2.46 -33.11
CA GLU A 36 9.35 -2.47 -33.07
C GLU A 36 8.95 -3.83 -32.52
N VAL A 37 8.62 -3.87 -31.24
CA VAL A 37 8.18 -5.11 -30.59
C VAL A 37 6.79 -5.42 -31.16
N ASP A 38 6.67 -6.52 -31.87
CA ASP A 38 5.40 -7.00 -32.43
C ASP A 38 4.49 -7.46 -31.28
N HIS A 39 3.68 -6.55 -30.79
CA HIS A 39 2.72 -6.78 -29.70
C HIS A 39 1.57 -7.74 -30.10
N SER A 40 1.37 -8.01 -31.40
CA SER A 40 0.28 -8.88 -31.86
C SER A 40 0.46 -10.37 -31.47
N LYS A 41 1.67 -10.74 -31.09
CA LYS A 41 2.04 -12.11 -30.67
C LYS A 41 2.25 -12.25 -29.17
N MET A 42 2.10 -11.17 -28.40
CA MET A 42 2.17 -11.25 -26.95
C MET A 42 0.83 -11.74 -26.43
N ASN A 43 0.85 -12.86 -25.69
CA ASN A 43 -0.28 -13.23 -24.87
C ASN A 43 -0.32 -12.27 -23.67
N HIS A 44 -1.29 -11.36 -23.67
CA HIS A 44 -1.49 -10.37 -22.62
C HIS A 44 -2.28 -10.94 -21.43
N ASP A 45 -2.81 -12.16 -21.57
CA ASP A 45 -3.50 -12.85 -20.49
C ASP A 45 -2.45 -13.45 -19.55
N LEU A 46 -2.16 -12.74 -18.46
CA LEU A 46 -1.44 -13.31 -17.33
C LEU A 46 -2.48 -14.01 -16.45
N PRO A 47 -2.53 -15.33 -16.41
CA PRO A 47 -3.41 -16.03 -15.48
C PRO A 47 -2.93 -15.70 -14.06
N ILE A 48 -3.76 -15.00 -13.30
CA ILE A 48 -3.53 -14.79 -11.88
C ILE A 48 -3.83 -16.13 -11.20
N ASP A 49 -2.95 -16.55 -10.28
CA ASP A 49 -3.22 -17.71 -9.43
C ASP A 49 -4.50 -17.44 -8.63
N PRO A 50 -5.53 -18.30 -8.72
CA PRO A 50 -6.79 -18.09 -8.01
C PRO A 50 -6.63 -17.86 -6.50
N LYS A 51 -5.59 -18.43 -5.88
CA LYS A 51 -5.30 -18.20 -4.47
C LYS A 51 -4.74 -16.80 -4.19
N LEU A 52 -3.99 -16.23 -5.13
CA LEU A 52 -3.54 -14.85 -5.03
C LEU A 52 -4.70 -13.87 -5.26
N GLU A 53 -5.63 -14.20 -6.16
CA GLU A 53 -6.85 -13.43 -6.38
C GLU A 53 -7.71 -13.42 -5.11
N GLU A 54 -7.96 -14.57 -4.51
CA GLU A 54 -8.69 -14.70 -3.25
C GLU A 54 -8.00 -13.92 -2.10
N LEU A 55 -6.66 -13.99 -2.00
CA LEU A 55 -5.91 -13.18 -1.03
C LEU A 55 -6.13 -11.68 -1.25
N MET A 56 -6.16 -11.23 -2.51
CA MET A 56 -6.43 -9.82 -2.83
C MET A 56 -7.83 -9.38 -2.41
N ASP A 57 -8.83 -10.25 -2.51
CA ASP A 57 -10.22 -9.95 -2.10
C ASP A 57 -10.30 -9.68 -0.59
N TYR A 58 -9.69 -10.53 0.24
CA TYR A 58 -9.60 -10.29 1.69
C TYR A 58 -8.85 -9.01 2.03
N VAL A 59 -7.73 -8.74 1.35
CA VAL A 59 -6.97 -7.50 1.55
C VAL A 59 -7.79 -6.27 1.19
N LEU A 60 -8.55 -6.31 0.09
CA LEU A 60 -9.39 -5.20 -0.35
C LEU A 60 -10.55 -4.96 0.61
N GLU A 61 -11.17 -6.02 1.15
CA GLU A 61 -12.23 -5.87 2.15
C GLU A 61 -11.69 -5.25 3.46
N CYS A 62 -10.51 -5.69 3.94
CA CYS A 62 -9.83 -5.05 5.07
C CYS A 62 -9.57 -3.57 4.82
N ILE A 63 -9.04 -3.20 3.66
CA ILE A 63 -8.80 -1.80 3.30
C ILE A 63 -10.10 -1.01 3.34
N LYS A 64 -11.16 -1.52 2.74
CA LYS A 64 -12.47 -0.85 2.67
C LYS A 64 -13.04 -0.61 4.06
N MET A 65 -13.07 -1.63 4.93
CA MET A 65 -13.65 -1.52 6.26
C MET A 65 -12.80 -0.66 7.18
N ALA A 66 -11.47 -0.74 7.09
CA ALA A 66 -10.56 0.13 7.83
C ALA A 66 -10.69 1.60 7.43
N GLU A 67 -10.85 1.93 6.13
CA GLU A 67 -11.10 3.32 5.68
C GLU A 67 -12.42 3.85 6.22
N ILE A 68 -13.48 3.04 6.26
CA ILE A 68 -14.79 3.41 6.83
C ILE A 68 -14.66 3.66 8.34
N CYS A 69 -13.99 2.75 9.08
CA CYS A 69 -13.76 2.90 10.51
C CYS A 69 -12.90 4.13 10.82
N GLN A 70 -11.85 4.37 10.02
CA GLN A 70 -11.00 5.56 10.14
C GLN A 70 -11.80 6.86 9.95
N GLN A 71 -12.65 6.93 8.93
CA GLN A 71 -13.52 8.10 8.71
C GLN A 71 -14.49 8.32 9.88
N HIS A 72 -15.07 7.25 10.41
CA HIS A 72 -15.93 7.33 11.58
C HIS A 72 -15.16 7.88 12.80
N SER A 73 -13.98 7.35 13.10
CA SER A 73 -13.13 7.81 14.20
C SER A 73 -12.78 9.30 14.07
N MET A 74 -12.44 9.76 12.86
CA MET A 74 -12.17 11.17 12.59
C MET A 74 -13.39 12.06 12.82
N HIS A 75 -14.60 11.58 12.48
CA HIS A 75 -15.84 12.29 12.77
C HIS A 75 -16.09 12.41 14.28
N MET A 76 -15.88 11.34 15.06
CA MET A 76 -16.01 11.37 16.52
C MET A 76 -15.02 12.37 17.14
N PHE A 77 -13.79 12.44 16.65
CA PHE A 77 -12.78 13.42 17.11
C PHE A 77 -13.22 14.87 16.85
N GLN A 78 -13.85 15.14 15.70
CA GLN A 78 -14.42 16.47 15.40
C GLN A 78 -15.55 16.85 16.38
N MET A 79 -16.26 15.87 16.93
CA MET A 79 -17.29 16.08 17.96
C MET A 79 -16.71 16.15 19.38
N GLY A 80 -15.39 16.02 19.54
CA GLY A 80 -14.70 16.07 20.83
C GLY A 80 -14.65 14.73 21.57
N ASP A 81 -15.11 13.64 20.96
CA ASP A 81 -15.00 12.29 21.51
C ASP A 81 -13.75 11.60 20.97
N THR A 82 -12.76 11.35 21.83
CA THR A 82 -11.47 10.75 21.50
C THR A 82 -11.34 9.29 21.92
N LYS A 83 -12.43 8.64 22.32
CA LYS A 83 -12.39 7.27 22.82
C LYS A 83 -11.88 6.28 21.77
N LEU A 84 -12.12 6.56 20.49
CA LEU A 84 -11.67 5.71 19.38
C LEU A 84 -10.21 5.95 18.96
N ALA A 85 -9.38 6.62 19.78
CA ALA A 85 -8.01 6.97 19.37
C ALA A 85 -7.16 5.73 19.08
N ASP A 86 -7.20 4.71 19.92
CA ASP A 86 -6.42 3.48 19.75
C ASP A 86 -6.93 2.67 18.54
N CYS A 87 -8.25 2.57 18.35
CA CYS A 87 -8.84 1.97 17.16
C CYS A 87 -8.43 2.72 15.88
N ALA A 88 -8.39 4.07 15.91
CA ALA A 88 -7.94 4.87 14.77
C ALA A 88 -6.45 4.65 14.43
N ILE A 89 -5.60 4.47 15.44
CA ILE A 89 -4.18 4.13 15.24
C ILE A 89 -4.06 2.75 14.61
N ALA A 90 -4.74 1.73 15.16
CA ALA A 90 -4.69 0.37 14.65
C ALA A 90 -5.20 0.25 13.21
N THR A 91 -6.32 0.93 12.88
CA THR A 91 -6.82 0.98 11.49
C THR A 91 -5.85 1.70 10.55
N GLN A 92 -5.16 2.74 11.00
CA GLN A 92 -4.15 3.43 10.19
C GLN A 92 -2.95 2.53 9.89
N GLU A 93 -2.47 1.76 10.86
CA GLU A 93 -1.39 0.77 10.67
C GLU A 93 -1.81 -0.31 9.69
N LEU A 94 -3.02 -0.88 9.88
CA LEU A 94 -3.58 -1.87 8.96
C LEU A 94 -3.65 -1.35 7.52
N LEU A 95 -4.11 -0.13 7.30
CA LEU A 95 -4.21 0.48 5.97
C LEU A 95 -2.86 0.57 5.26
N VAL A 96 -1.80 0.92 5.99
CA VAL A 96 -0.45 1.01 5.43
C VAL A 96 0.05 -0.36 4.98
N VAL A 97 -0.05 -1.37 5.83
CA VAL A 97 0.48 -2.71 5.53
C VAL A 97 -0.37 -3.44 4.49
N SER A 98 -1.69 -3.26 4.50
CA SER A 98 -2.60 -3.87 3.52
C SER A 98 -2.38 -3.33 2.11
N LYS A 99 -2.15 -2.03 1.94
CA LYS A 99 -1.82 -1.45 0.62
C LYS A 99 -0.50 -2.00 0.06
N ALA A 100 0.50 -2.22 0.91
CA ALA A 100 1.74 -2.88 0.51
C ALA A 100 1.53 -4.37 0.21
N LEU A 101 0.74 -5.09 1.02
CA LEU A 101 0.39 -6.49 0.80
C LEU A 101 -0.30 -6.68 -0.55
N LEU A 102 -1.29 -5.84 -0.89
CA LEU A 102 -1.98 -5.88 -2.18
C LEU A 102 -1.00 -5.82 -3.35
N THR A 103 -0.01 -4.92 -3.27
CA THR A 103 1.02 -4.78 -4.30
C THR A 103 1.92 -6.00 -4.39
N LEU A 104 2.34 -6.57 -3.25
CA LEU A 104 3.18 -7.77 -3.22
C LEU A 104 2.43 -9.00 -3.76
N THR A 105 1.14 -9.12 -3.46
CA THR A 105 0.26 -10.20 -3.95
C THR A 105 0.10 -10.11 -5.46
N ALA A 106 -0.28 -8.93 -5.98
CA ALA A 106 -0.47 -8.71 -7.42
C ALA A 106 0.79 -9.01 -8.25
N ASN A 107 1.98 -8.80 -7.68
CA ASN A 107 3.25 -9.10 -8.31
C ASN A 107 3.78 -10.52 -8.06
N ASN A 108 3.03 -11.37 -7.35
CA ASN A 108 3.49 -12.69 -6.89
C ASN A 108 4.92 -12.62 -6.30
N SER A 109 5.12 -11.67 -5.40
CA SER A 109 6.44 -11.33 -4.87
C SER A 109 7.04 -12.47 -4.05
N LYS A 110 8.34 -12.73 -4.22
CA LYS A 110 9.09 -13.68 -3.38
C LYS A 110 9.07 -13.32 -1.89
N HIS A 111 8.75 -12.07 -1.54
CA HIS A 111 8.68 -11.56 -0.17
C HIS A 111 7.26 -11.65 0.41
N LEU A 112 6.28 -12.13 -0.36
CA LEU A 112 4.88 -12.14 0.04
C LEU A 112 4.65 -12.90 1.36
N LYS A 113 5.22 -14.09 1.50
CA LYS A 113 5.03 -14.95 2.69
C LYS A 113 5.59 -14.32 3.95
N ASP A 114 6.83 -13.80 3.88
CA ASP A 114 7.48 -13.17 5.03
C ASP A 114 6.71 -11.91 5.46
N TYR A 115 6.27 -11.11 4.48
CA TYR A 115 5.51 -9.92 4.74
C TYR A 115 4.11 -10.23 5.30
N LEU A 116 3.42 -11.23 4.76
CA LEU A 116 2.11 -11.65 5.24
C LEU A 116 2.14 -12.10 6.72
N THR A 117 3.24 -12.69 7.18
CA THR A 117 3.39 -13.05 8.60
C THR A 117 3.30 -11.82 9.51
N VAL A 118 3.92 -10.70 9.13
CA VAL A 118 3.83 -9.43 9.87
C VAL A 118 2.43 -8.83 9.76
N VAL A 119 1.80 -8.94 8.58
CA VAL A 119 0.45 -8.41 8.36
C VAL A 119 -0.58 -9.14 9.21
N VAL A 120 -0.44 -10.45 9.44
CA VAL A 120 -1.31 -11.21 10.35
C VAL A 120 -1.35 -10.55 11.73
N ASP A 121 -0.18 -10.31 12.34
CA ASP A 121 -0.10 -9.73 13.69
C ASP A 121 -0.76 -8.34 13.76
N ILE A 122 -0.55 -7.51 12.75
CA ILE A 122 -1.14 -6.15 12.68
C ILE A 122 -2.65 -6.23 12.47
N THR A 123 -3.13 -7.19 11.66
CA THR A 123 -4.56 -7.37 11.39
C THR A 123 -5.28 -7.89 12.64
N GLU A 124 -4.67 -8.82 13.39
CA GLU A 124 -5.18 -9.28 14.70
C GLU A 124 -5.29 -8.12 15.69
N SER A 125 -4.24 -7.32 15.82
CA SER A 125 -4.25 -6.15 16.70
C SER A 125 -5.34 -5.14 16.32
N CYS A 126 -5.59 -4.95 15.03
CA CYS A 126 -6.67 -4.08 14.56
C CYS A 126 -8.05 -4.64 14.90
N ALA A 127 -8.25 -5.96 14.75
CA ALA A 127 -9.50 -6.61 15.14
C ALA A 127 -9.77 -6.41 16.64
N GLU A 128 -8.79 -6.70 17.49
CA GLU A 128 -8.89 -6.55 18.95
C GLU A 128 -9.23 -5.11 19.38
N GLU A 129 -8.61 -4.10 18.76
CA GLU A 129 -8.90 -2.70 19.08
C GLU A 129 -10.31 -2.27 18.61
N CYS A 130 -10.75 -2.73 17.45
CA CYS A 130 -12.08 -2.44 16.93
C CYS A 130 -13.18 -3.16 17.72
N GLU A 131 -12.95 -4.41 18.17
CA GLU A 131 -13.90 -5.19 18.98
C GLU A 131 -14.31 -4.48 20.27
N LYS A 132 -13.41 -3.72 20.89
CA LYS A 132 -13.71 -2.96 22.12
C LYS A 132 -14.86 -1.97 21.96
N PHE A 133 -15.17 -1.59 20.74
CA PHE A 133 -16.17 -0.59 20.40
C PHE A 133 -17.29 -1.12 19.49
N ALA A 134 -17.30 -2.44 19.23
CA ALA A 134 -18.23 -3.07 18.29
C ALA A 134 -19.70 -2.94 18.70
N ASP A 135 -20.01 -2.90 19.99
CA ASP A 135 -21.37 -2.78 20.50
C ASP A 135 -21.95 -1.37 20.28
N ASP A 136 -21.11 -0.34 20.32
CA ASP A 136 -21.53 1.06 20.23
C ASP A 136 -21.35 1.64 18.82
N HIS A 137 -20.44 1.06 18.01
CA HIS A 137 -20.04 1.59 16.71
C HIS A 137 -20.00 0.51 15.63
N ILE A 138 -21.02 0.51 14.75
CA ILE A 138 -21.14 -0.48 13.67
C ILE A 138 -19.91 -0.49 12.76
N GLN A 139 -19.23 0.65 12.55
CA GLN A 139 -18.04 0.75 11.72
C GLN A 139 -16.83 0.02 12.35
N CYS A 140 -16.74 0.03 13.68
CA CYS A 140 -15.74 -0.74 14.40
C CYS A 140 -16.04 -2.24 14.32
N LYS A 141 -17.33 -2.61 14.49
CA LYS A 141 -17.78 -3.99 14.35
C LYS A 141 -17.44 -4.57 12.97
N ASP A 142 -17.88 -3.90 11.91
CA ASP A 142 -17.64 -4.35 10.54
C ASP A 142 -16.14 -4.46 10.21
N SER A 143 -15.33 -3.54 10.76
CA SER A 143 -13.87 -3.58 10.60
C SER A 143 -13.25 -4.77 11.35
N ALA A 144 -13.71 -5.06 12.57
CA ALA A 144 -13.24 -6.21 13.34
C ALA A 144 -13.61 -7.54 12.64
N GLU A 145 -14.84 -7.67 12.15
CA GLU A 145 -15.28 -8.86 11.41
C GLU A 145 -14.42 -9.09 10.16
N ALA A 146 -14.21 -8.06 9.33
CA ALA A 146 -13.37 -8.16 8.14
C ALA A 146 -11.91 -8.52 8.48
N CYS A 147 -11.37 -8.00 9.58
CA CYS A 147 -10.03 -8.36 10.05
C CYS A 147 -9.94 -9.82 10.48
N ASN A 148 -10.92 -10.31 11.25
CA ASN A 148 -10.94 -11.69 11.72
C ASN A 148 -11.03 -12.68 10.55
N ASP A 149 -11.91 -12.43 9.59
CA ASP A 149 -12.05 -13.25 8.38
C ASP A 149 -10.74 -13.29 7.58
N ALA A 150 -10.09 -12.14 7.44
CA ALA A 150 -8.81 -12.05 6.73
C ALA A 150 -7.69 -12.79 7.47
N VAL A 151 -7.61 -12.69 8.79
CA VAL A 151 -6.61 -13.40 9.61
C VAL A 151 -6.74 -14.91 9.45
N GLU A 152 -7.97 -15.43 9.47
CA GLU A 152 -8.21 -16.85 9.26
C GLU A 152 -7.67 -17.30 7.88
N PHE A 153 -8.03 -16.58 6.83
CA PHE A 153 -7.54 -16.86 5.47
C PHE A 153 -6.02 -16.70 5.34
N TYR A 154 -5.42 -15.64 5.90
CA TYR A 154 -3.98 -15.41 5.82
C TYR A 154 -3.18 -16.53 6.47
N LYS A 155 -3.64 -17.04 7.61
CA LYS A 155 -3.02 -18.18 8.29
C LYS A 155 -3.12 -19.46 7.45
N GLU A 156 -4.30 -19.73 6.86
CA GLU A 156 -4.48 -20.85 5.95
C GLU A 156 -3.55 -20.74 4.73
N PHE A 157 -3.47 -19.57 4.11
CA PHE A 157 -2.60 -19.31 2.97
C PHE A 157 -1.12 -19.57 3.31
N LEU A 158 -0.65 -19.15 4.49
CA LEU A 158 0.72 -19.39 4.96
C LEU A 158 0.98 -20.89 5.18
N GLU A 159 0.04 -21.63 5.76
CA GLU A 159 0.20 -23.08 6.01
C GLU A 159 0.23 -23.91 4.74
N LEU A 160 -0.60 -23.60 3.76
CA LEU A 160 -0.60 -24.27 2.44
C LEU A 160 0.75 -24.09 1.73
N ASN A 161 1.34 -22.93 1.88
CA ASN A 161 2.60 -22.57 1.23
C ASN A 161 3.88 -22.99 2.00
N LYS A 162 3.76 -23.59 3.21
CA LYS A 162 4.88 -24.24 3.92
C LYS A 162 5.18 -25.63 3.37
N LYS A 163 4.21 -26.25 2.70
CA LYS A 163 4.28 -27.63 2.22
C LYS A 163 4.71 -27.75 0.74
N ALA A 164 4.87 -26.64 0.06
CA ALA A 164 5.33 -26.56 -1.32
C ALA A 164 6.82 -26.18 -1.39
#